data_afc10d93a7b71f7d0caab434d3557cad
#
_entry.id   afc10d93a7b71f7d0caab434d3557cad
#
_cell.length_a   1.000
_cell.length_b   1.000
_cell.length_c   1.000
_cell.angle_alpha   90.00
_cell.angle_beta   90.00
_cell.angle_gamma   90.00
#
_symmetry.space_group_name_H-M   'P 1'
#
loop_
_entity.id
_entity.type
_entity.pdbx_description
1 polymer ?
#
loop_
_entity_poly.entity_id
_entity_poly.type
_entity_poly.pdbx_seq_one_letter_code
_entity_poly.pdbx_strand_id
1 'polypeptide(L)'
;TERHKFVAEKYRPQAYFDMALPIGDQQTISSPFIVAYMTEALAPKSTDKVLEIGTGSGYQAAILSPLVDEVYTIEIVESLGKHAARTLKDLGYKNVFTKVGDGFKGWPEHAPFDKIIVTCSPEKVPTPLVEQLAEGGLMVVPVGERYQQTLYLFRKQDGKLERVALMPTLFVPMTGAAEDKRAVKPDPLNPKVVNGSFEEPSETEDKNLVPGWYYHRLTRWVEDPTAPDGKHAMLFENDVPGRASHLLQGFPIDGAHISELQISGFVKSDDVVPGKERFELPVIAVTFYDSERRDLGTSWMGPFYGTAAWHDVKKTFRVPPQTKEGILRIGLFGGTGKIWFDKMEMTVVRD
;
A
#
# COMPACT_ATOMS: atom_id res chain seq x y z
N THR A 1 -2.05 -19.71 10.29
CA THR A 1 -0.69 -19.52 9.69
C THR A 1 0.13 -18.61 10.57
N GLU A 2 1.30 -19.06 11.01
CA GLU A 2 2.18 -18.34 11.92
C GLU A 2 3.06 -17.34 11.14
N ARG A 3 2.61 -16.09 11.03
CA ARG A 3 3.25 -15.04 10.22
C ARG A 3 4.72 -14.81 10.59
N HIS A 4 5.10 -14.94 11.87
CA HIS A 4 6.48 -14.73 12.33
C HIS A 4 7.48 -15.73 11.72
N LYS A 5 7.03 -16.84 11.14
CA LYS A 5 7.88 -17.81 10.42
C LYS A 5 8.24 -17.36 9.00
N PHE A 6 7.56 -16.33 8.47
CA PHE A 6 7.74 -15.79 7.13
C PHE A 6 8.46 -14.43 7.12
N VAL A 7 8.98 -13.99 8.25
CA VAL A 7 9.75 -12.75 8.39
C VAL A 7 11.13 -13.03 9.00
N ALA A 8 12.11 -12.19 8.65
CA ALA A 8 13.44 -12.28 9.23
C ALA A 8 13.39 -12.12 10.76
N GLU A 9 14.28 -12.77 11.48
CA GLU A 9 14.30 -12.85 12.94
C GLU A 9 14.20 -11.47 13.62
N LYS A 10 14.92 -10.49 13.11
CA LYS A 10 14.91 -9.11 13.63
C LYS A 10 13.54 -8.43 13.57
N TYR A 11 12.64 -8.88 12.69
CA TYR A 11 11.29 -8.33 12.53
C TYR A 11 10.20 -9.17 13.22
N ARG A 12 10.52 -10.33 13.80
CA ARG A 12 9.55 -11.21 14.48
C ARG A 12 8.74 -10.52 15.58
N PRO A 13 9.32 -9.62 16.40
CA PRO A 13 8.52 -8.87 17.39
C PRO A 13 7.40 -8.02 16.77
N GLN A 14 7.56 -7.61 15.52
CA GLN A 14 6.60 -6.78 14.78
C GLN A 14 5.70 -7.60 13.83
N ALA A 15 5.90 -8.93 13.76
CA ALA A 15 5.26 -9.77 12.75
C ALA A 15 3.72 -9.69 12.75
N TYR A 16 3.12 -9.40 13.88
CA TYR A 16 1.66 -9.32 14.04
C TYR A 16 1.12 -7.89 14.10
N PHE A 17 1.97 -6.88 13.95
CA PHE A 17 1.51 -5.51 13.75
C PHE A 17 0.93 -5.37 12.34
N ASP A 18 -0.14 -4.57 12.23
CA ASP A 18 -0.76 -4.34 10.91
C ASP A 18 0.07 -3.38 10.07
N MET A 19 1.21 -3.88 9.62
CA MET A 19 2.17 -3.17 8.77
C MET A 19 2.90 -4.13 7.83
N ALA A 20 3.36 -3.60 6.70
CA ALA A 20 4.29 -4.30 5.82
C ALA A 20 5.68 -4.36 6.48
N LEU A 21 6.40 -5.47 6.27
CA LEU A 21 7.75 -5.66 6.78
C LEU A 21 8.71 -6.05 5.66
N PRO A 22 9.97 -5.61 5.68
CA PRO A 22 10.96 -5.98 4.69
C PRO A 22 11.26 -7.49 4.70
N ILE A 23 11.38 -8.08 3.51
CA ILE A 23 11.78 -9.49 3.32
C ILE A 23 13.09 -9.64 2.52
N GLY A 24 13.73 -8.54 2.15
CA GLY A 24 14.92 -8.47 1.31
C GLY A 24 14.58 -8.09 -0.14
N ASP A 25 15.61 -7.85 -0.94
CA ASP A 25 15.50 -7.55 -2.38
C ASP A 25 14.47 -6.45 -2.71
N GLN A 26 14.36 -5.43 -1.87
CA GLN A 26 13.39 -4.32 -1.97
C GLN A 26 11.92 -4.77 -1.89
N GLN A 27 11.66 -6.00 -1.45
CA GLN A 27 10.31 -6.55 -1.32
C GLN A 27 9.83 -6.55 0.13
N THR A 28 8.52 -6.65 0.29
CA THR A 28 7.87 -6.66 1.61
C THR A 28 6.84 -7.77 1.70
N ILE A 29 6.66 -8.32 2.90
CA ILE A 29 5.45 -9.07 3.24
C ILE A 29 4.34 -8.06 3.54
N SER A 30 3.18 -8.20 2.89
CA SER A 30 2.01 -7.33 3.08
C SER A 30 1.50 -7.37 4.52
N SER A 31 0.83 -6.30 4.98
CA SER A 31 0.24 -6.27 6.33
C SER A 31 -0.79 -7.38 6.54
N PRO A 32 -1.03 -7.83 7.77
CA PRO A 32 -2.06 -8.84 8.07
C PRO A 32 -3.44 -8.48 7.54
N PHE A 33 -3.84 -7.22 7.66
CA PHE A 33 -5.13 -6.74 7.16
C PHE A 33 -5.25 -6.92 5.64
N ILE A 34 -4.24 -6.49 4.87
CA ILE A 34 -4.27 -6.59 3.40
C ILE A 34 -4.33 -8.06 2.95
N VAL A 35 -3.55 -8.94 3.57
CA VAL A 35 -3.58 -10.38 3.27
C VAL A 35 -4.97 -10.97 3.53
N ALA A 36 -5.57 -10.66 4.68
CA ALA A 36 -6.92 -11.12 5.01
C ALA A 36 -7.97 -10.56 4.06
N TYR A 37 -7.93 -9.26 3.80
CA TYR A 37 -8.89 -8.56 2.94
C TYR A 37 -8.85 -9.08 1.49
N MET A 38 -7.66 -9.24 0.91
CA MET A 38 -7.51 -9.80 -0.44
C MET A 38 -7.97 -11.25 -0.51
N THR A 39 -7.69 -12.04 0.53
CA THR A 39 -8.14 -13.45 0.60
C THR A 39 -9.66 -13.53 0.70
N GLU A 40 -10.29 -12.70 1.53
CA GLU A 40 -11.74 -12.62 1.66
C GLU A 40 -12.40 -12.18 0.35
N ALA A 41 -11.89 -11.11 -0.31
CA ALA A 41 -12.39 -10.63 -1.58
C ALA A 41 -12.26 -11.68 -2.70
N LEU A 42 -11.23 -12.52 -2.68
CA LEU A 42 -11.02 -13.62 -3.61
C LEU A 42 -12.07 -14.73 -3.43
N ALA A 43 -12.70 -14.84 -2.25
CA ALA A 43 -13.70 -15.84 -1.89
C ALA A 43 -13.28 -17.28 -2.25
N PRO A 44 -12.15 -17.80 -1.73
CA PRO A 44 -11.62 -19.10 -2.08
C PRO A 44 -12.53 -20.23 -1.64
N LYS A 45 -12.55 -21.32 -2.41
CA LYS A 45 -13.28 -22.56 -2.11
C LYS A 45 -12.30 -23.72 -2.06
N SER A 46 -12.64 -24.75 -1.28
CA SER A 46 -11.78 -25.94 -1.12
C SER A 46 -11.51 -26.72 -2.40
N THR A 47 -12.23 -26.45 -3.47
CA THR A 47 -12.07 -27.08 -4.80
C THR A 47 -11.29 -26.18 -5.76
N ASP A 48 -10.92 -24.96 -5.37
CA ASP A 48 -10.32 -24.01 -6.27
C ASP A 48 -8.83 -24.31 -6.53
N LYS A 49 -8.41 -24.09 -7.75
CA LYS A 49 -7.02 -23.94 -8.18
C LYS A 49 -6.67 -22.47 -8.26
N VAL A 50 -5.70 -22.03 -7.45
CA VAL A 50 -5.35 -20.62 -7.30
C VAL A 50 -3.96 -20.35 -7.87
N LEU A 51 -3.82 -19.24 -8.64
CA LEU A 51 -2.54 -18.69 -9.04
C LEU A 51 -2.24 -17.44 -8.20
N GLU A 52 -1.08 -17.42 -7.55
CA GLU A 52 -0.51 -16.24 -6.90
C GLU A 52 0.65 -15.67 -7.71
N ILE A 53 0.66 -14.37 -7.92
CA ILE A 53 1.78 -13.64 -8.52
C ILE A 53 2.45 -12.79 -7.44
N GLY A 54 3.74 -13.07 -7.17
CA GLY A 54 4.51 -12.43 -6.11
C GLY A 54 4.56 -13.30 -4.84
N THR A 55 5.23 -14.44 -4.89
CA THR A 55 5.40 -15.36 -3.74
C THR A 55 5.99 -14.66 -2.52
N GLY A 56 6.99 -13.77 -2.75
CA GLY A 56 7.69 -13.07 -1.68
C GLY A 56 8.26 -14.02 -0.63
N SER A 57 7.74 -13.92 0.59
CA SER A 57 8.10 -14.83 1.68
C SER A 57 7.36 -16.18 1.66
N GLY A 58 6.31 -16.32 0.84
CA GLY A 58 5.40 -17.47 0.84
C GLY A 58 4.21 -17.36 1.79
N TYR A 59 4.03 -16.21 2.46
CA TYR A 59 2.99 -16.06 3.49
C TYR A 59 1.57 -16.10 2.91
N GLN A 60 1.31 -15.39 1.80
CA GLN A 60 -0.02 -15.41 1.16
C GLN A 60 -0.35 -16.81 0.61
N ALA A 61 0.62 -17.50 0.00
CA ALA A 61 0.44 -18.89 -0.43
C ALA A 61 0.10 -19.80 0.76
N ALA A 62 0.78 -19.63 1.89
CA ALA A 62 0.52 -20.38 3.13
C ALA A 62 -0.88 -20.08 3.72
N ILE A 63 -1.40 -18.86 3.56
CA ILE A 63 -2.78 -18.51 3.95
C ILE A 63 -3.80 -19.20 3.04
N LEU A 64 -3.53 -19.25 1.73
CA LEU A 64 -4.42 -19.87 0.75
C LEU A 64 -4.46 -21.41 0.86
N SER A 65 -3.31 -22.03 1.16
CA SER A 65 -3.15 -23.48 1.18
C SER A 65 -4.25 -24.27 1.91
N PRO A 66 -4.68 -23.92 3.14
CA PRO A 66 -5.75 -24.64 3.83
C PRO A 66 -7.17 -24.34 3.31
N LEU A 67 -7.32 -23.37 2.41
CA LEU A 67 -8.62 -22.87 1.92
C LEU A 67 -8.98 -23.42 0.53
N VAL A 68 -8.01 -23.98 -0.21
CA VAL A 68 -8.14 -24.35 -1.62
C VAL A 68 -7.54 -25.73 -1.90
N ASP A 69 -7.79 -26.27 -3.08
CA ASP A 69 -7.21 -27.55 -3.52
C ASP A 69 -5.71 -27.40 -3.82
N GLU A 70 -5.36 -26.45 -4.69
CA GLU A 70 -3.99 -26.22 -5.11
C GLU A 70 -3.65 -24.72 -5.17
N VAL A 71 -2.43 -24.38 -4.76
CA VAL A 71 -1.85 -23.04 -4.90
C VAL A 71 -0.61 -23.11 -5.80
N TYR A 72 -0.63 -22.36 -6.87
CA TYR A 72 0.51 -22.13 -7.77
C TYR A 72 1.03 -20.72 -7.51
N THR A 73 2.32 -20.56 -7.24
CA THR A 73 2.86 -19.24 -6.91
C THR A 73 4.16 -18.96 -7.65
N ILE A 74 4.30 -17.72 -8.18
CA ILE A 74 5.43 -17.32 -9.03
C ILE A 74 6.14 -16.14 -8.38
N GLU A 75 7.48 -16.23 -8.31
CA GLU A 75 8.37 -15.18 -7.82
C GLU A 75 9.46 -14.87 -8.86
N ILE A 76 9.61 -13.58 -9.19
CA ILE A 76 10.63 -13.16 -10.16
C ILE A 76 12.01 -13.06 -9.51
N VAL A 77 12.08 -12.74 -8.23
CA VAL A 77 13.35 -12.67 -7.48
C VAL A 77 13.77 -14.05 -7.06
N GLU A 78 14.81 -14.58 -7.71
CA GLU A 78 15.24 -15.97 -7.54
C GLU A 78 15.61 -16.34 -6.09
N SER A 79 16.28 -15.44 -5.36
CA SER A 79 16.66 -15.62 -3.95
C SER A 79 15.42 -15.80 -3.06
N LEU A 80 14.39 -14.94 -3.26
CA LEU A 80 13.13 -15.00 -2.51
C LEU A 80 12.34 -16.26 -2.88
N GLY A 81 12.18 -16.56 -4.17
CA GLY A 81 11.45 -17.75 -4.62
C GLY A 81 12.04 -19.05 -4.07
N LYS A 82 13.38 -19.18 -4.08
CA LYS A 82 14.07 -20.33 -3.48
C LYS A 82 13.94 -20.40 -1.96
N HIS A 83 13.93 -19.24 -1.29
CA HIS A 83 13.73 -19.17 0.16
C HIS A 83 12.29 -19.57 0.54
N ALA A 84 11.29 -18.98 -0.13
CA ALA A 84 9.89 -19.29 0.09
C ALA A 84 9.58 -20.78 -0.15
N ALA A 85 10.10 -21.36 -1.23
CA ALA A 85 9.94 -22.79 -1.53
C ALA A 85 10.43 -23.69 -0.40
N ARG A 86 11.60 -23.37 0.20
CA ARG A 86 12.13 -24.10 1.37
C ARG A 86 11.25 -23.91 2.59
N THR A 87 10.88 -22.65 2.92
CA THR A 87 10.04 -22.33 4.07
C THR A 87 8.70 -23.05 3.99
N LEU A 88 8.03 -23.02 2.84
CA LEU A 88 6.73 -23.68 2.63
C LEU A 88 6.87 -25.22 2.77
N LYS A 89 7.92 -25.82 2.22
CA LYS A 89 8.20 -27.24 2.35
C LYS A 89 8.46 -27.63 3.80
N ASP A 90 9.31 -26.90 4.51
CA ASP A 90 9.71 -27.19 5.90
C ASP A 90 8.52 -27.03 6.86
N LEU A 91 7.57 -26.13 6.55
CA LEU A 91 6.34 -25.94 7.29
C LEU A 91 5.22 -26.92 6.88
N GLY A 92 5.46 -27.80 5.90
CA GLY A 92 4.55 -28.88 5.52
C GLY A 92 3.39 -28.52 4.61
N TYR A 93 3.46 -27.40 3.86
CA TYR A 93 2.47 -27.01 2.86
C TYR A 93 2.62 -27.86 1.58
N LYS A 94 1.82 -28.92 1.45
CA LYS A 94 1.97 -29.96 0.41
C LYS A 94 1.29 -29.60 -0.92
N ASN A 95 0.28 -28.74 -0.90
CA ASN A 95 -0.50 -28.32 -2.06
C ASN A 95 -0.07 -26.95 -2.61
N VAL A 96 1.15 -26.48 -2.26
CA VAL A 96 1.73 -25.24 -2.77
C VAL A 96 2.87 -25.56 -3.74
N PHE A 97 2.72 -25.13 -4.99
CA PHE A 97 3.68 -25.32 -6.06
C PHE A 97 4.35 -23.98 -6.38
N THR A 98 5.67 -23.92 -6.33
CA THR A 98 6.45 -22.69 -6.49
C THR A 98 7.21 -22.67 -7.80
N LYS A 99 7.28 -21.51 -8.47
CA LYS A 99 8.06 -21.27 -9.70
C LYS A 99 8.85 -19.97 -9.56
N VAL A 100 10.12 -20.01 -9.96
CA VAL A 100 10.90 -18.79 -10.18
C VAL A 100 10.71 -18.36 -11.63
N GLY A 101 10.26 -17.11 -11.86
CA GLY A 101 9.99 -16.59 -13.18
C GLY A 101 9.19 -15.29 -13.19
N ASP A 102 8.96 -14.76 -14.40
CA ASP A 102 8.18 -13.53 -14.58
C ASP A 102 6.67 -13.82 -14.46
N GLY A 103 6.08 -13.33 -13.38
CA GLY A 103 4.66 -13.47 -13.08
C GLY A 103 3.71 -12.81 -14.10
N PHE A 104 4.21 -11.85 -14.90
CA PHE A 104 3.45 -11.26 -16.00
C PHE A 104 2.91 -12.33 -16.98
N LYS A 105 3.65 -13.42 -17.16
CA LYS A 105 3.30 -14.52 -18.09
C LYS A 105 2.32 -15.51 -17.49
N GLY A 106 2.11 -15.48 -16.17
CA GLY A 106 1.37 -16.51 -15.46
C GLY A 106 2.02 -17.89 -15.51
N TRP A 107 1.19 -18.93 -15.44
CA TRP A 107 1.63 -20.32 -15.48
C TRP A 107 0.71 -21.15 -16.40
N PRO A 108 0.86 -20.98 -17.73
CA PRO A 108 -0.08 -21.54 -18.71
C PRO A 108 -0.20 -23.06 -18.66
N GLU A 109 0.86 -23.78 -18.24
CA GLU A 109 0.87 -25.25 -18.16
C GLU A 109 -0.14 -25.79 -17.12
N HIS A 110 -0.58 -24.95 -16.19
CA HIS A 110 -1.55 -25.30 -15.14
C HIS A 110 -2.88 -24.57 -15.28
N ALA A 111 -3.04 -23.72 -16.31
CA ALA A 111 -4.30 -23.05 -16.58
C ALA A 111 -5.41 -24.04 -17.00
N PRO A 112 -6.71 -23.71 -16.82
CA PRO A 112 -7.21 -22.47 -16.21
C PRO A 112 -7.13 -22.49 -14.67
N PHE A 113 -7.12 -21.28 -14.07
CA PHE A 113 -7.20 -21.07 -12.64
C PHE A 113 -8.59 -20.55 -12.24
N ASP A 114 -9.17 -21.08 -11.18
CA ASP A 114 -10.45 -20.58 -10.64
C ASP A 114 -10.30 -19.21 -10.02
N LYS A 115 -9.13 -18.95 -9.43
CA LYS A 115 -8.80 -17.71 -8.75
C LYS A 115 -7.38 -17.26 -9.09
N ILE A 116 -7.18 -15.94 -9.19
CA ILE A 116 -5.85 -15.34 -9.32
C ILE A 116 -5.71 -14.24 -8.26
N ILE A 117 -4.61 -14.22 -7.53
CA ILE A 117 -4.25 -13.15 -6.61
C ILE A 117 -2.91 -12.56 -7.00
N VAL A 118 -2.83 -11.24 -7.11
CA VAL A 118 -1.60 -10.54 -7.50
C VAL A 118 -1.16 -9.66 -6.34
N THR A 119 0.00 -9.93 -5.78
CA THR A 119 0.54 -9.25 -4.60
C THR A 119 1.62 -8.21 -4.93
N CYS A 120 1.66 -7.79 -6.18
CA CYS A 120 2.47 -6.70 -6.72
C CYS A 120 1.64 -5.91 -7.73
N SER A 121 2.01 -4.64 -8.02
CA SER A 121 1.16 -3.76 -8.82
C SER A 121 1.64 -3.61 -10.27
N PRO A 122 0.94 -4.15 -11.27
CA PRO A 122 1.06 -3.74 -12.66
C PRO A 122 0.32 -2.42 -12.89
N GLU A 123 0.67 -1.69 -13.96
CA GLU A 123 -0.12 -0.52 -14.41
C GLU A 123 -1.50 -0.93 -14.94
N LYS A 124 -1.55 -2.08 -15.61
CA LYS A 124 -2.77 -2.70 -16.16
C LYS A 124 -2.74 -4.19 -15.91
N VAL A 125 -3.90 -4.83 -15.81
CA VAL A 125 -3.99 -6.30 -15.68
C VAL A 125 -3.29 -6.96 -16.87
N PRO A 126 -2.29 -7.84 -16.62
CA PRO A 126 -1.62 -8.56 -17.72
C PRO A 126 -2.57 -9.46 -18.51
N THR A 127 -2.58 -9.33 -19.83
CA THR A 127 -3.41 -10.17 -20.72
C THR A 127 -3.24 -11.66 -20.47
N PRO A 128 -2.01 -12.21 -20.28
CA PRO A 128 -1.86 -13.63 -20.00
C PRO A 128 -2.57 -14.11 -18.74
N LEU A 129 -2.74 -13.26 -17.72
CA LEU A 129 -3.49 -13.63 -16.51
C LEU A 129 -4.99 -13.67 -16.78
N VAL A 130 -5.50 -12.76 -17.64
CA VAL A 130 -6.91 -12.79 -18.08
C VAL A 130 -7.23 -14.04 -18.85
N GLU A 131 -6.33 -14.46 -19.75
CA GLU A 131 -6.47 -15.66 -20.55
C GLU A 131 -6.48 -16.94 -19.69
N GLN A 132 -5.64 -16.98 -18.65
CA GLN A 132 -5.51 -18.11 -17.74
C GLN A 132 -6.56 -18.16 -16.63
N LEU A 133 -7.33 -17.10 -16.41
CA LEU A 133 -8.46 -17.10 -15.48
C LEU A 133 -9.63 -17.88 -16.09
N ALA A 134 -10.21 -18.80 -15.33
CA ALA A 134 -11.39 -19.55 -15.72
C ALA A 134 -12.59 -18.63 -15.96
N GLU A 135 -13.54 -19.04 -16.79
CA GLU A 135 -14.83 -18.37 -16.91
C GLU A 135 -15.59 -18.41 -15.57
N GLY A 136 -16.13 -17.29 -15.13
CA GLY A 136 -16.70 -17.13 -13.79
C GLY A 136 -15.67 -16.94 -12.68
N GLY A 137 -14.38 -17.08 -12.98
CA GLY A 137 -13.27 -16.93 -12.03
C GLY A 137 -13.12 -15.51 -11.48
N LEU A 138 -12.45 -15.41 -10.34
CA LEU A 138 -12.18 -14.14 -9.66
C LEU A 138 -10.69 -13.83 -9.62
N MET A 139 -10.34 -12.54 -9.78
CA MET A 139 -8.96 -12.09 -9.68
C MET A 139 -8.90 -10.83 -8.82
N VAL A 140 -8.00 -10.80 -7.83
CA VAL A 140 -7.74 -9.63 -6.98
C VAL A 140 -6.37 -9.07 -7.34
N VAL A 141 -6.33 -7.81 -7.80
CA VAL A 141 -5.12 -7.16 -8.32
C VAL A 141 -5.07 -5.69 -7.91
N PRO A 142 -3.95 -5.20 -7.36
CA PRO A 142 -3.69 -3.76 -7.26
C PRO A 142 -3.24 -3.22 -8.63
N VAL A 143 -4.00 -2.30 -9.20
CA VAL A 143 -3.75 -1.75 -10.55
C VAL A 143 -3.57 -0.25 -10.48
N GLY A 144 -2.62 0.28 -11.23
CA GLY A 144 -2.42 1.72 -11.38
C GLY A 144 -0.96 2.14 -11.56
N GLU A 145 -0.73 3.44 -11.49
CA GLU A 145 0.61 4.03 -11.50
C GLU A 145 1.42 3.59 -10.27
N ARG A 146 2.74 3.77 -10.31
CA ARG A 146 3.64 3.25 -9.28
C ARG A 146 3.25 3.67 -7.86
N TYR A 147 2.76 4.89 -7.67
CA TYR A 147 2.36 5.43 -6.37
C TYR A 147 0.85 5.73 -6.29
N GLN A 148 0.07 5.36 -7.32
CA GLN A 148 -1.37 5.59 -7.41
C GLN A 148 -2.05 4.29 -7.84
N GLN A 149 -2.48 3.51 -6.87
CA GLN A 149 -3.04 2.19 -7.11
C GLN A 149 -4.38 2.03 -6.41
N THR A 150 -5.28 1.32 -7.07
CA THR A 150 -6.52 0.83 -6.46
C THR A 150 -6.51 -0.69 -6.52
N LEU A 151 -6.86 -1.33 -5.43
CA LEU A 151 -7.11 -2.76 -5.37
C LEU A 151 -8.47 -3.03 -6.01
N TYR A 152 -8.49 -3.90 -7.01
CA TYR A 152 -9.72 -4.29 -7.70
C TYR A 152 -10.00 -5.78 -7.52
N LEU A 153 -11.28 -6.11 -7.42
CA LEU A 153 -11.81 -7.43 -7.69
C LEU A 153 -12.29 -7.47 -9.15
N PHE A 154 -11.78 -8.41 -9.91
CA PHE A 154 -12.22 -8.71 -11.26
C PHE A 154 -12.97 -10.03 -11.30
N ARG A 155 -14.05 -10.09 -12.08
CA ARG A 155 -14.74 -11.33 -12.45
C ARG A 155 -14.64 -11.51 -13.94
N LYS A 156 -14.28 -12.70 -14.41
CA LYS A 156 -14.34 -13.03 -15.83
C LYS A 156 -15.74 -13.50 -16.19
N GLN A 157 -16.37 -12.82 -17.13
CA GLN A 157 -17.69 -13.18 -17.64
C GLN A 157 -17.74 -12.94 -19.15
N ASP A 158 -18.16 -13.95 -19.91
CA ASP A 158 -18.19 -13.95 -21.38
C ASP A 158 -16.83 -13.50 -22.00
N GLY A 159 -15.74 -14.02 -21.43
CA GLY A 159 -14.37 -13.71 -21.86
C GLY A 159 -13.86 -12.30 -21.49
N LYS A 160 -14.66 -11.47 -20.80
CA LYS A 160 -14.31 -10.10 -20.38
C LYS A 160 -14.16 -10.00 -18.87
N LEU A 161 -13.39 -9.01 -18.43
CA LEU A 161 -13.29 -8.68 -17.01
C LEU A 161 -14.30 -7.59 -16.61
N GLU A 162 -15.16 -7.90 -15.68
CA GLU A 162 -15.91 -6.92 -14.91
C GLU A 162 -15.12 -6.57 -13.66
N ARG A 163 -15.12 -5.31 -13.22
CA ARG A 163 -14.32 -4.85 -12.08
C ARG A 163 -15.15 -4.15 -11.02
N VAL A 164 -14.74 -4.36 -9.77
CA VAL A 164 -15.20 -3.60 -8.61
C VAL A 164 -13.98 -3.00 -7.91
N ALA A 165 -13.99 -1.70 -7.67
CA ALA A 165 -12.95 -1.02 -6.90
C ALA A 165 -13.15 -1.35 -5.41
N LEU A 166 -12.12 -1.87 -4.75
CA LEU A 166 -12.17 -2.29 -3.35
C LEU A 166 -11.62 -1.21 -2.42
N MET A 167 -10.38 -0.78 -2.63
CA MET A 167 -9.74 0.25 -1.83
C MET A 167 -8.48 0.82 -2.50
N PRO A 168 -8.13 2.09 -2.24
CA PRO A 168 -6.81 2.61 -2.57
C PRO A 168 -5.72 1.83 -1.82
N THR A 169 -4.60 1.56 -2.49
CA THR A 169 -3.54 0.72 -1.93
C THR A 169 -2.16 1.10 -2.46
N LEU A 170 -1.10 0.62 -1.80
CA LEU A 170 0.27 0.85 -2.23
C LEU A 170 1.06 -0.47 -2.14
N PHE A 171 1.21 -1.13 -3.28
CA PHE A 171 2.02 -2.34 -3.44
C PHE A 171 3.35 -2.03 -4.12
N VAL A 172 4.33 -2.92 -3.90
CA VAL A 172 5.55 -2.96 -4.72
C VAL A 172 5.18 -3.17 -6.20
N PRO A 173 5.92 -2.61 -7.15
CA PRO A 173 5.62 -2.78 -8.58
C PRO A 173 5.76 -4.23 -9.01
N MET A 174 4.96 -4.65 -9.97
CA MET A 174 5.20 -5.89 -10.72
C MET A 174 6.41 -5.66 -11.62
N THR A 175 7.57 -6.17 -11.22
CA THR A 175 8.82 -6.09 -11.98
C THR A 175 8.82 -7.02 -13.19
N GLY A 176 9.88 -6.94 -14.06
CA GLY A 176 9.96 -7.70 -15.29
C GLY A 176 9.14 -7.04 -16.42
N ALA A 177 8.52 -7.85 -17.27
CA ALA A 177 7.82 -7.35 -18.47
C ALA A 177 6.69 -6.35 -18.19
N ALA A 178 6.10 -6.37 -16.99
CA ALA A 178 5.09 -5.40 -16.59
C ALA A 178 5.68 -4.01 -16.40
N GLU A 179 6.83 -3.91 -15.72
CA GLU A 179 7.52 -2.64 -15.48
C GLU A 179 8.10 -2.06 -16.76
N ASP A 180 8.66 -2.91 -17.63
CA ASP A 180 9.18 -2.50 -18.95
C ASP A 180 8.11 -1.86 -19.84
N LYS A 181 6.86 -2.34 -19.71
CA LYS A 181 5.70 -1.86 -20.46
C LYS A 181 4.95 -0.71 -19.80
N ARG A 182 5.38 -0.26 -18.61
CA ARG A 182 4.74 0.83 -17.89
C ARG A 182 4.78 2.12 -18.72
N ALA A 183 3.60 2.68 -19.02
CA ALA A 183 3.46 3.88 -19.83
C ALA A 183 3.74 5.16 -19.00
N VAL A 184 3.22 5.20 -17.77
CA VAL A 184 3.42 6.33 -16.85
C VAL A 184 4.57 6.02 -15.91
N LYS A 185 5.71 6.70 -16.12
CA LYS A 185 6.87 6.59 -15.23
C LYS A 185 6.82 7.67 -14.15
N PRO A 186 7.19 7.34 -12.90
CA PRO A 186 7.33 8.34 -11.85
C PRO A 186 8.31 9.43 -12.26
N ASP A 187 8.01 10.68 -11.92
CA ASP A 187 8.93 11.80 -12.09
C ASP A 187 9.58 12.19 -10.75
N PRO A 188 10.79 11.69 -10.46
CA PRO A 188 11.44 11.93 -9.18
C PRO A 188 12.01 13.36 -9.03
N LEU A 189 11.97 14.17 -10.09
CA LEU A 189 12.41 15.58 -10.04
C LEU A 189 11.26 16.56 -9.76
N ASN A 190 10.01 16.08 -9.87
CA ASN A 190 8.82 16.88 -9.57
C ASN A 190 7.85 16.09 -8.68
N PRO A 191 8.25 15.75 -7.44
CA PRO A 191 7.36 15.10 -6.49
C PRO A 191 6.15 15.98 -6.19
N LYS A 192 4.98 15.39 -6.04
CA LYS A 192 3.74 16.11 -5.75
C LYS A 192 2.84 15.30 -4.83
N VAL A 193 1.95 15.98 -4.11
CA VAL A 193 0.81 15.35 -3.45
C VAL A 193 -0.32 15.17 -4.47
N VAL A 194 -0.88 13.98 -4.54
CA VAL A 194 -2.05 13.70 -5.37
C VAL A 194 -3.29 13.82 -4.49
N ASN A 195 -4.35 14.44 -5.02
CA ASN A 195 -5.61 14.68 -4.29
C ASN A 195 -5.36 15.28 -2.89
N GLY A 196 -4.52 16.32 -2.82
CA GLY A 196 -4.18 16.98 -1.55
C GLY A 196 -5.29 17.88 -1.02
N SER A 197 -6.22 18.33 -1.87
CA SER A 197 -7.45 19.03 -1.51
C SER A 197 -8.63 18.12 -1.20
N PHE A 198 -8.45 16.80 -1.31
CA PHE A 198 -9.47 15.79 -1.01
C PHE A 198 -10.79 15.95 -1.77
N GLU A 199 -10.78 16.61 -2.95
CA GLU A 199 -11.99 16.86 -3.74
C GLU A 199 -12.34 15.71 -4.71
N GLU A 200 -11.40 14.77 -4.96
CA GLU A 200 -11.67 13.64 -5.82
C GLU A 200 -12.48 12.56 -5.06
N PRO A 201 -13.69 12.22 -5.53
CA PRO A 201 -14.52 11.23 -4.86
C PRO A 201 -13.98 9.82 -5.02
N SER A 202 -14.23 8.97 -4.04
CA SER A 202 -13.89 7.55 -4.11
C SER A 202 -14.67 6.80 -5.19
N GLU A 203 -13.98 5.96 -5.96
CA GLU A 203 -14.60 4.96 -6.85
C GLU A 203 -15.16 3.76 -6.08
N THR A 204 -14.74 3.58 -4.82
CA THR A 204 -15.13 2.43 -3.98
C THR A 204 -16.51 2.63 -3.35
N GLU A 205 -17.07 1.55 -2.79
CA GLU A 205 -18.34 1.64 -2.03
C GLU A 205 -18.19 2.53 -0.80
N ASP A 206 -17.06 2.40 -0.07
CA ASP A 206 -16.76 3.26 1.07
C ASP A 206 -16.21 4.62 0.61
N LYS A 207 -17.04 5.65 0.71
CA LYS A 207 -16.69 7.01 0.27
C LYS A 207 -15.62 7.68 1.14
N ASN A 208 -15.27 7.13 2.29
CA ASN A 208 -14.16 7.62 3.10
C ASN A 208 -12.78 7.22 2.57
N LEU A 209 -12.71 6.28 1.61
CA LEU A 209 -11.48 5.81 0.99
C LEU A 209 -11.08 6.70 -0.19
N VAL A 210 -10.54 7.88 0.08
CA VAL A 210 -10.20 8.88 -0.95
C VAL A 210 -9.04 8.42 -1.84
N PRO A 211 -9.11 8.65 -3.17
CA PRO A 211 -8.06 8.29 -4.12
C PRO A 211 -6.72 8.96 -3.79
N GLY A 212 -5.63 8.26 -4.08
CA GLY A 212 -4.28 8.79 -3.88
C GLY A 212 -3.75 8.66 -2.45
N TRP A 213 -4.59 8.37 -1.50
CA TRP A 213 -4.23 8.17 -0.11
C TRP A 213 -4.51 6.74 0.33
N TYR A 214 -3.67 6.20 1.19
CA TYR A 214 -3.69 4.80 1.59
C TYR A 214 -3.71 4.67 3.11
N TYR A 215 -4.03 3.47 3.59
CA TYR A 215 -3.98 3.15 5.00
C TYR A 215 -4.97 3.96 5.83
N HIS A 216 -6.18 4.12 5.33
CA HIS A 216 -7.26 4.86 6.00
C HIS A 216 -7.54 4.27 7.38
N ARG A 217 -7.08 4.94 8.43
CA ARG A 217 -7.24 4.53 9.83
C ARG A 217 -7.97 5.62 10.61
N LEU A 218 -9.21 5.34 11.04
CA LEU A 218 -10.06 6.28 11.78
C LEU A 218 -10.17 7.64 11.05
N THR A 219 -10.45 7.57 9.75
CA THR A 219 -10.58 8.72 8.87
C THR A 219 -11.98 8.82 8.30
N ARG A 220 -12.42 10.04 8.07
CA ARG A 220 -13.68 10.33 7.35
C ARG A 220 -13.47 11.45 6.34
N TRP A 221 -13.98 11.24 5.14
CA TRP A 221 -14.12 12.28 4.13
C TRP A 221 -15.37 13.10 4.46
N VAL A 222 -15.23 14.37 4.74
CA VAL A 222 -16.31 15.22 5.25
C VAL A 222 -16.48 16.49 4.41
N GLU A 223 -17.73 16.90 4.20
CA GLU A 223 -18.02 18.27 3.76
C GLU A 223 -17.75 19.25 4.92
N ASP A 224 -16.97 20.28 4.64
CA ASP A 224 -16.73 21.40 5.55
C ASP A 224 -16.89 22.71 4.76
N PRO A 225 -17.97 23.48 4.99
CA PRO A 225 -18.17 24.75 4.30
C PRO A 225 -17.09 25.81 4.57
N THR A 226 -16.23 25.54 5.55
CA THR A 226 -15.10 26.41 5.91
C THR A 226 -13.76 25.86 5.41
N ALA A 227 -13.77 24.76 4.62
CA ALA A 227 -12.56 24.18 4.06
C ALA A 227 -11.79 25.23 3.23
N PRO A 228 -10.47 25.31 3.37
CA PRO A 228 -9.63 26.28 2.66
C PRO A 228 -9.58 26.08 1.16
N ASP A 229 -9.79 24.85 0.68
CA ASP A 229 -9.80 24.51 -0.75
C ASP A 229 -10.96 23.57 -1.07
N GLY A 230 -11.86 24.02 -1.95
CA GLY A 230 -13.03 23.25 -2.35
C GLY A 230 -14.13 23.17 -1.30
N LYS A 231 -14.60 21.95 -1.01
CA LYS A 231 -15.73 21.70 -0.10
C LYS A 231 -15.46 20.57 0.90
N HIS A 232 -14.41 19.80 0.70
CA HIS A 232 -14.13 18.60 1.47
C HIS A 232 -12.82 18.72 2.23
N ALA A 233 -12.75 17.99 3.31
CA ALA A 233 -11.53 17.84 4.10
C ALA A 233 -11.42 16.41 4.63
N MET A 234 -10.22 15.99 5.00
CA MET A 234 -10.02 14.71 5.66
C MET A 234 -9.99 14.88 7.17
N LEU A 235 -11.00 14.33 7.84
CA LEU A 235 -11.13 14.28 9.30
C LEU A 235 -10.50 13.00 9.85
N PHE A 236 -9.72 13.15 10.90
CA PHE A 236 -9.21 12.09 11.77
C PHE A 236 -9.83 12.25 13.14
N GLU A 237 -10.45 11.21 13.66
CA GLU A 237 -11.11 11.22 14.96
C GLU A 237 -10.73 9.98 15.76
N ASN A 238 -10.19 10.18 16.94
CA ASN A 238 -9.75 9.10 17.81
C ASN A 238 -10.02 9.47 19.28
N ASP A 239 -10.67 8.56 20.00
CA ASP A 239 -10.97 8.69 21.42
C ASP A 239 -10.16 7.74 22.31
N VAL A 240 -9.37 6.84 21.70
CA VAL A 240 -8.57 5.83 22.40
C VAL A 240 -7.08 6.09 22.22
N PRO A 241 -6.37 6.52 23.27
CA PRO A 241 -4.93 6.77 23.20
C PRO A 241 -4.15 5.55 22.70
N GLY A 242 -3.15 5.79 21.84
CA GLY A 242 -2.32 4.75 21.24
C GLY A 242 -2.94 4.03 20.04
N ARG A 243 -4.21 4.28 19.71
CA ARG A 243 -4.85 3.71 18.52
C ARG A 243 -4.43 4.48 17.27
N ALA A 244 -3.92 3.74 16.28
CA ALA A 244 -3.45 4.36 15.04
C ALA A 244 -4.58 5.08 14.27
N SER A 245 -4.34 6.36 13.92
CA SER A 245 -5.24 7.19 13.13
C SER A 245 -4.41 8.04 12.16
N HIS A 246 -4.31 7.60 10.90
CA HIS A 246 -3.49 8.28 9.90
C HIS A 246 -3.83 7.85 8.47
N LEU A 247 -3.37 8.66 7.52
CA LEU A 247 -3.26 8.37 6.08
C LEU A 247 -1.81 8.43 5.63
N LEU A 248 -1.50 7.78 4.52
CA LEU A 248 -0.20 7.92 3.88
C LEU A 248 -0.31 8.00 2.35
N GLN A 249 0.71 8.60 1.76
CA GLN A 249 0.92 8.65 0.31
C GLN A 249 2.41 8.45 0.01
N GLY A 250 2.73 7.55 -0.94
CA GLY A 250 4.07 7.38 -1.48
C GLY A 250 4.33 8.36 -2.62
N PHE A 251 5.57 8.79 -2.80
CA PHE A 251 5.99 9.65 -3.90
C PHE A 251 7.43 9.38 -4.32
N PRO A 252 7.76 9.54 -5.62
CA PRO A 252 9.13 9.46 -6.11
C PRO A 252 9.88 10.72 -5.73
N ILE A 253 11.18 10.61 -5.43
CA ILE A 253 12.06 11.77 -5.24
C ILE A 253 13.51 11.38 -5.45
N ASP A 254 14.29 12.19 -6.16
CA ASP A 254 15.73 11.97 -6.35
C ASP A 254 16.56 12.90 -5.45
N GLY A 255 16.99 12.39 -4.31
CA GLY A 255 17.80 13.11 -3.34
C GLY A 255 19.18 13.55 -3.86
N ALA A 256 19.65 12.97 -4.97
CA ALA A 256 20.89 13.46 -5.60
C ALA A 256 20.72 14.83 -6.29
N HIS A 257 19.48 15.19 -6.65
CA HIS A 257 19.16 16.44 -7.35
C HIS A 257 18.26 17.38 -6.53
N ILE A 258 17.61 16.88 -5.49
CA ILE A 258 16.70 17.63 -4.62
C ILE A 258 17.24 17.56 -3.19
N SER A 259 17.72 18.69 -2.68
CA SER A 259 18.24 18.80 -1.30
C SER A 259 17.16 19.19 -0.29
N GLU A 260 16.11 19.87 -0.74
CA GLU A 260 15.05 20.38 0.12
C GLU A 260 13.67 20.23 -0.51
N LEU A 261 12.72 19.78 0.31
CA LEU A 261 11.32 19.57 -0.06
C LEU A 261 10.43 20.35 0.92
N GLN A 262 9.62 21.26 0.41
CA GLN A 262 8.65 21.98 1.21
C GLN A 262 7.31 21.28 1.16
N ILE A 263 6.71 21.06 2.33
CA ILE A 263 5.33 20.59 2.49
C ILE A 263 4.53 21.70 3.15
N SER A 264 3.37 21.97 2.60
CA SER A 264 2.39 22.90 3.12
C SER A 264 0.98 22.31 3.12
N GLY A 265 0.07 22.93 3.83
CA GLY A 265 -1.33 22.56 3.89
C GLY A 265 -2.07 23.40 4.92
N PHE A 266 -3.32 23.07 5.13
CA PHE A 266 -4.14 23.66 6.17
C PHE A 266 -4.52 22.61 7.20
N VAL A 267 -4.57 23.03 8.45
CA VAL A 267 -4.90 22.20 9.62
C VAL A 267 -5.95 22.92 10.47
N LYS A 268 -6.94 22.14 10.93
CA LYS A 268 -7.93 22.54 11.95
C LYS A 268 -7.95 21.46 13.02
N SER A 269 -8.09 21.82 14.28
CA SER A 269 -8.07 20.87 15.39
C SER A 269 -9.16 21.16 16.41
N ASP A 270 -9.61 20.11 17.12
CA ASP A 270 -10.58 20.18 18.21
C ASP A 270 -10.20 19.17 19.29
N ASP A 271 -9.84 19.70 20.45
CA ASP A 271 -9.42 18.95 21.64
C ASP A 271 -8.34 17.88 21.39
N VAL A 272 -7.35 18.23 20.57
CA VAL A 272 -6.26 17.30 20.21
C VAL A 272 -5.27 17.17 21.36
N VAL A 273 -5.06 15.93 21.82
CA VAL A 273 -4.09 15.55 22.83
C VAL A 273 -3.09 14.56 22.25
N PRO A 274 -1.78 14.90 22.21
CA PRO A 274 -0.73 13.98 21.77
C PRO A 274 -0.68 12.71 22.63
N GLY A 275 -0.32 11.60 22.02
CA GLY A 275 -0.06 10.36 22.73
C GLY A 275 1.21 10.42 23.59
N LYS A 276 1.47 9.37 24.35
CA LYS A 276 2.62 9.32 25.28
C LYS A 276 3.93 9.02 24.58
N GLU A 277 3.86 8.24 23.49
CA GLU A 277 5.04 7.79 22.77
C GLU A 277 5.37 8.77 21.61
N ARG A 278 6.64 8.85 21.27
CA ARG A 278 7.13 9.75 20.22
C ARG A 278 6.49 9.50 18.82
N PHE A 279 6.06 8.27 18.57
CA PHE A 279 5.37 7.89 17.33
C PHE A 279 3.85 8.07 17.38
N GLU A 280 3.29 8.55 18.51
CA GLU A 280 1.86 8.82 18.72
C GLU A 280 1.53 10.31 18.62
N LEU A 281 2.37 11.09 17.95
CA LEU A 281 2.19 12.54 17.86
C LEU A 281 1.32 12.91 16.66
N PRO A 282 0.33 13.83 16.83
CA PRO A 282 -0.42 14.44 15.73
C PRO A 282 0.49 15.30 14.86
N VAL A 283 0.84 14.83 13.66
CA VAL A 283 1.87 15.47 12.80
C VAL A 283 1.56 15.31 11.33
N ILE A 284 2.27 16.09 10.52
CA ILE A 284 2.57 15.79 9.13
C ILE A 284 4.01 15.27 9.10
N ALA A 285 4.22 14.03 8.70
CA ALA A 285 5.51 13.36 8.73
C ALA A 285 5.96 12.91 7.34
N VAL A 286 7.25 13.01 7.08
CA VAL A 286 7.88 12.47 5.87
C VAL A 286 8.99 11.51 6.28
N THR A 287 8.96 10.30 5.73
CA THR A 287 10.05 9.33 5.82
C THR A 287 10.67 9.17 4.43
N PHE A 288 11.98 9.23 4.35
CA PHE A 288 12.72 9.02 3.12
C PHE A 288 13.36 7.62 3.08
N TYR A 289 13.43 7.04 1.89
CA TYR A 289 13.98 5.71 1.64
C TYR A 289 14.98 5.74 0.49
N ASP A 290 16.03 4.93 0.58
CA ASP A 290 17.00 4.72 -0.50
C ASP A 290 16.51 3.69 -1.54
N SER A 291 17.39 3.35 -2.50
CA SER A 291 17.10 2.34 -3.53
C SER A 291 16.86 0.94 -2.98
N GLU A 292 17.38 0.63 -1.79
CA GLU A 292 17.17 -0.65 -1.10
C GLU A 292 15.99 -0.60 -0.13
N ARG A 293 15.17 0.46 -0.15
CA ARG A 293 14.09 0.74 0.78
C ARG A 293 14.51 0.77 2.25
N ARG A 294 15.76 1.14 2.52
CA ARG A 294 16.22 1.41 3.88
C ARG A 294 15.73 2.78 4.31
N ASP A 295 15.21 2.85 5.54
CA ASP A 295 14.77 4.10 6.16
C ASP A 295 15.98 5.02 6.39
N LEU A 296 15.94 6.22 5.78
CA LEU A 296 16.93 7.27 5.90
C LEU A 296 16.57 8.31 6.96
N GLY A 297 15.47 8.10 7.65
CA GLY A 297 14.99 8.95 8.73
C GLY A 297 13.62 9.58 8.45
N THR A 298 12.92 9.87 9.54
CA THR A 298 11.63 10.54 9.54
C THR A 298 11.77 11.94 10.13
N SER A 299 11.23 12.92 9.42
CA SER A 299 11.06 14.29 9.88
C SER A 299 9.58 14.66 9.91
N TRP A 300 9.18 15.59 10.78
CA TRP A 300 7.77 15.99 10.92
C TRP A 300 7.57 17.47 11.17
N MET A 301 6.35 17.93 10.87
CA MET A 301 5.79 19.23 11.21
C MET A 301 4.67 19.03 12.24
N GLY A 302 4.64 19.83 13.28
CA GLY A 302 3.84 19.68 14.49
C GLY A 302 4.74 19.38 15.70
N PRO A 303 4.27 18.74 16.80
CA PRO A 303 2.92 18.18 16.95
C PRO A 303 1.84 19.24 17.03
N PHE A 304 0.65 18.91 16.49
CA PHE A 304 -0.55 19.71 16.65
C PHE A 304 -1.25 19.31 17.96
N TYR A 305 -1.86 20.32 18.66
CA TYR A 305 -2.56 20.07 19.92
C TYR A 305 -3.63 21.12 20.20
N GLY A 306 -4.57 20.79 21.10
CA GLY A 306 -5.66 21.68 21.51
C GLY A 306 -6.67 21.93 20.40
N THR A 307 -7.33 23.09 20.46
CA THR A 307 -8.36 23.51 19.50
C THR A 307 -7.89 24.76 18.74
N ALA A 308 -7.92 24.66 17.42
CA ALA A 308 -7.57 25.75 16.52
C ALA A 308 -8.46 25.73 15.26
N ALA A 309 -8.89 26.92 14.80
CA ALA A 309 -9.53 27.07 13.50
C ALA A 309 -8.55 26.76 12.37
N TRP A 310 -9.05 26.67 11.14
CA TRP A 310 -8.22 26.51 9.95
C TRP A 310 -7.08 27.52 9.92
N HIS A 311 -5.87 27.02 9.80
CA HIS A 311 -4.65 27.83 9.63
C HIS A 311 -3.67 27.12 8.70
N ASP A 312 -2.89 27.88 7.99
CA ASP A 312 -1.85 27.38 7.12
C ASP A 312 -0.64 26.87 7.93
N VAL A 313 -0.06 25.78 7.44
CA VAL A 313 1.15 25.18 8.00
C VAL A 313 2.14 24.90 6.87
N LYS A 314 3.43 25.09 7.15
CA LYS A 314 4.47 24.96 6.15
C LYS A 314 5.82 24.64 6.77
N LYS A 315 6.53 23.66 6.20
CA LYS A 315 7.88 23.30 6.62
C LYS A 315 8.71 22.81 5.46
N THR A 316 9.98 23.17 5.44
CA THR A 316 10.99 22.62 4.56
C THR A 316 11.72 21.49 5.23
N PHE A 317 11.79 20.35 4.55
CA PHE A 317 12.45 19.13 4.97
C PHE A 317 13.74 18.94 4.15
N ARG A 318 14.84 18.60 4.81
CA ARG A 318 16.05 18.16 4.13
C ARG A 318 15.85 16.78 3.55
N VAL A 319 16.29 16.60 2.29
CA VAL A 319 16.24 15.32 1.58
C VAL A 319 17.64 14.71 1.60
N PRO A 320 17.81 13.51 2.19
CA PRO A 320 19.09 12.82 2.14
C PRO A 320 19.51 12.52 0.69
N PRO A 321 20.81 12.66 0.32
CA PRO A 321 21.26 12.49 -1.07
C PRO A 321 20.96 11.11 -1.69
N GLN A 322 20.84 10.07 -0.87
CA GLN A 322 20.56 8.70 -1.31
C GLN A 322 19.07 8.42 -1.54
N THR A 323 18.20 9.38 -1.24
CA THR A 323 16.75 9.20 -1.32
C THR A 323 16.28 8.86 -2.74
N LYS A 324 15.42 7.87 -2.87
CA LYS A 324 14.75 7.48 -4.11
C LYS A 324 13.23 7.49 -4.01
N GLU A 325 12.71 7.38 -2.81
CA GLU A 325 11.27 7.47 -2.56
C GLU A 325 10.99 8.11 -1.19
N GLY A 326 9.81 8.70 -1.03
CA GLY A 326 9.33 9.24 0.23
C GLY A 326 7.93 8.76 0.53
N ILE A 327 7.59 8.73 1.82
CA ILE A 327 6.24 8.48 2.31
C ILE A 327 5.82 9.68 3.16
N LEU A 328 4.79 10.38 2.68
CA LEU A 328 4.07 11.41 3.43
C LEU A 328 2.99 10.74 4.28
N ARG A 329 2.90 11.12 5.55
CA ARG A 329 1.87 10.65 6.48
C ARG A 329 1.26 11.84 7.20
N ILE A 330 -0.06 11.81 7.38
CA ILE A 330 -0.81 12.82 8.12
C ILE A 330 -1.77 12.14 9.09
N GLY A 331 -2.03 12.73 10.25
CA GLY A 331 -3.03 12.21 11.18
C GLY A 331 -2.74 12.47 12.65
N LEU A 332 -3.52 11.80 13.50
CA LEU A 332 -3.36 11.78 14.96
C LEU A 332 -2.33 10.75 15.43
N PHE A 333 -2.06 9.72 14.60
CA PHE A 333 -1.23 8.53 14.89
C PHE A 333 -1.72 7.77 16.12
N GLY A 334 -1.40 8.18 17.33
CA GLY A 334 -1.92 7.63 18.59
C GLY A 334 -2.46 8.69 19.52
N GLY A 335 -2.47 9.96 19.08
CA GLY A 335 -3.14 11.05 19.78
C GLY A 335 -4.67 10.91 19.76
N THR A 336 -5.36 11.63 20.61
CA THR A 336 -6.82 11.69 20.68
C THR A 336 -7.36 13.06 20.27
N GLY A 337 -8.69 13.16 20.07
CA GLY A 337 -9.37 14.36 19.59
C GLY A 337 -9.71 14.30 18.10
N LYS A 338 -9.88 15.46 17.49
CA LYS A 338 -10.21 15.61 16.09
C LYS A 338 -9.24 16.54 15.39
N ILE A 339 -8.72 16.11 14.23
CA ILE A 339 -7.88 16.95 13.37
C ILE A 339 -8.34 16.84 11.93
N TRP A 340 -8.35 17.97 11.22
CA TRP A 340 -8.69 18.02 9.80
C TRP A 340 -7.49 18.51 9.03
N PHE A 341 -7.30 17.95 7.85
CA PHE A 341 -6.30 18.39 6.88
C PHE A 341 -6.99 18.72 5.56
N ASP A 342 -6.47 19.76 4.90
CA ASP A 342 -6.89 20.19 3.57
C ASP A 342 -5.73 20.85 2.81
N LYS A 343 -5.85 20.90 1.48
CA LYS A 343 -4.89 21.55 0.57
C LYS A 343 -3.44 21.17 0.85
N MET A 344 -3.19 19.88 0.99
CA MET A 344 -1.84 19.36 1.16
C MET A 344 -1.04 19.49 -0.13
N GLU A 345 0.08 20.19 -0.07
CA GLU A 345 0.93 20.47 -1.23
C GLU A 345 2.40 20.10 -0.95
N MET A 346 3.12 19.80 -2.01
CA MET A 346 4.55 19.48 -1.99
C MET A 346 5.26 20.26 -3.10
N THR A 347 6.35 20.93 -2.75
CA THR A 347 7.11 21.77 -3.68
C THR A 347 8.61 21.57 -3.47
N VAL A 348 9.34 21.35 -4.57
CA VAL A 348 10.82 21.32 -4.53
C VAL A 348 11.33 22.74 -4.31
N VAL A 349 12.17 22.91 -3.29
CA VAL A 349 12.89 24.17 -3.10
C VAL A 349 14.09 24.15 -4.04
N ARG A 350 14.12 25.09 -4.99
CA ARG A 350 15.23 25.28 -5.93
C ARG A 350 15.95 26.56 -5.53
N ASP A 351 17.25 26.48 -5.39
CA ASP A 351 18.13 27.64 -5.18
C ASP A 351 18.10 28.61 -6.37
#